data_07cc406b32b10bcd65e6debfb42a6425
#
_entry.id   07cc406b32b10bcd65e6debfb42a6425
#
_cell.length_a   1.000
_cell.length_b   1.000
_cell.length_c   1.000
_cell.angle_alpha   90.00
_cell.angle_beta   90.00
_cell.angle_gamma   90.00
#
_symmetry.space_group_name_H-M   'P 1'
#
loop_
_entity.id
_entity.type
_entity.pdbx_description
1 polymer ?
#
loop_
_entity_poly.entity_id
_entity_poly.type
_entity_poly.pdbx_seq_one_letter_code
_entity_poly.pdbx_strand_id
1 'polypeptide(L)'
;MSFENLGLQPGILKAIKELGFEKPTDIQREAIPLLLQGSDLIGQARTGTGKTAAFAISILEGLQQKNHVQALILVPTRELAMQVVNEFRELGKYVPHTVLAIYGGEDIEKQLRHLQKGIQIAVCTPGRLLDHLERRSISLAQVHTVVLDEADRMLDMGFIDDIKRILSHVPQKRQMMLFSATMPDAITSLARQYLHNPETVNVSADKITVESINQHFIMSDPRHKVQILLHHLRGRKPRLTIIFVRTKRGADNLFYSLERNGMKAAVLHGNLTQSRRDRSMHDFRNLHSNILVATDIASRGIDVDDVELVVNYNLPEDAMVYAHRIGRTARMGKAGEAITFVTNVEEMRNIQQFGTTLNCQIKEMKIEGLKLPELKDDEYRGFGKRPDHMGRGGESYHGGGRPFRSGGFHRPRSRDSGGSDSRGGSHGGHHGQREGGTHSSGGHPHHQRGGPRR
;
A
#
# COMPACT_ATOMS: atom_id res chain seq x y z
N MET A 1 19.68 -11.19 -25.24
CA MET A 1 20.57 -11.19 -24.06
C MET A 1 19.96 -12.14 -23.04
N SER A 2 20.71 -13.05 -22.46
CA SER A 2 20.25 -13.95 -21.42
C SER A 2 20.79 -13.50 -20.05
N PHE A 3 20.28 -14.07 -18.95
CA PHE A 3 20.77 -13.75 -17.61
C PHE A 3 22.24 -14.15 -17.40
N GLU A 4 22.72 -15.19 -18.08
CA GLU A 4 24.14 -15.61 -18.03
C GLU A 4 25.09 -14.51 -18.52
N ASN A 5 24.63 -13.64 -19.43
CA ASN A 5 25.44 -12.56 -19.97
C ASN A 5 25.49 -11.31 -19.06
N LEU A 6 24.80 -11.34 -17.92
CA LEU A 6 24.78 -10.22 -16.96
C LEU A 6 25.89 -10.30 -15.91
N GLY A 7 26.69 -11.35 -15.89
CA GLY A 7 27.84 -11.51 -14.97
C GLY A 7 27.40 -11.82 -13.53
N LEU A 8 26.24 -12.46 -13.36
CA LEU A 8 25.68 -12.80 -12.05
C LEU A 8 26.37 -14.02 -11.43
N GLN A 9 26.43 -14.06 -10.10
CA GLN A 9 26.97 -15.19 -9.36
C GLN A 9 26.15 -16.48 -9.59
N PRO A 10 26.79 -17.67 -9.53
CA PRO A 10 26.13 -18.94 -9.84
C PRO A 10 24.89 -19.22 -9.00
N GLY A 11 24.87 -18.77 -7.73
CA GLY A 11 23.71 -18.94 -6.84
C GLY A 11 22.46 -18.22 -7.33
N ILE A 12 22.60 -17.00 -7.82
CA ILE A 12 21.49 -16.21 -8.36
C ILE A 12 21.02 -16.79 -9.70
N LEU A 13 21.96 -17.16 -10.60
CA LEU A 13 21.61 -17.80 -11.87
C LEU A 13 20.83 -19.09 -11.67
N LYS A 14 21.21 -19.89 -10.67
CA LYS A 14 20.48 -21.11 -10.32
C LYS A 14 19.06 -20.81 -9.84
N ALA A 15 18.88 -19.82 -8.98
CA ALA A 15 17.56 -19.41 -8.50
C ALA A 15 16.67 -18.90 -9.64
N ILE A 16 17.20 -18.05 -10.52
CA ILE A 16 16.52 -17.53 -11.71
C ILE A 16 16.00 -18.67 -12.59
N LYS A 17 16.83 -19.68 -12.83
CA LYS A 17 16.46 -20.86 -13.63
C LYS A 17 15.35 -21.68 -12.98
N GLU A 18 15.42 -21.89 -11.65
CA GLU A 18 14.36 -22.61 -10.90
C GLU A 18 13.03 -21.86 -10.89
N LEU A 19 13.06 -20.52 -10.90
CA LEU A 19 11.88 -19.67 -10.99
C LEU A 19 11.28 -19.64 -12.42
N GLY A 20 11.93 -20.27 -13.40
CA GLY A 20 11.45 -20.31 -14.78
C GLY A 20 11.67 -19.00 -15.54
N PHE A 21 12.57 -18.15 -15.11
CA PHE A 21 12.90 -16.93 -15.85
C PHE A 21 13.81 -17.29 -17.02
N GLU A 22 13.26 -17.39 -18.22
CA GLU A 22 14.01 -17.76 -19.42
C GLU A 22 14.85 -16.62 -19.97
N LYS A 23 14.30 -15.41 -19.98
CA LYS A 23 14.93 -14.20 -20.52
C LYS A 23 14.65 -13.01 -19.61
N PRO A 24 15.61 -12.09 -19.45
CA PRO A 24 15.36 -10.85 -18.74
C PRO A 24 14.31 -10.01 -19.48
N THR A 25 13.40 -9.42 -18.71
CA THR A 25 12.48 -8.40 -19.21
C THR A 25 13.25 -7.15 -19.63
N ASP A 26 12.62 -6.22 -20.34
CA ASP A 26 13.29 -5.01 -20.83
C ASP A 26 13.87 -4.19 -19.69
N ILE A 27 13.12 -3.98 -18.60
CA ILE A 27 13.63 -3.26 -17.41
C ILE A 27 14.81 -3.99 -16.77
N GLN A 28 14.79 -5.32 -16.72
CA GLN A 28 15.88 -6.13 -16.16
C GLN A 28 17.12 -6.04 -17.05
N ARG A 29 16.95 -6.15 -18.36
CA ARG A 29 18.01 -6.10 -19.36
C ARG A 29 18.78 -4.78 -19.32
N GLU A 30 18.06 -3.66 -19.14
CA GLU A 30 18.63 -2.33 -19.16
C GLU A 30 19.12 -1.89 -17.76
N ALA A 31 18.34 -2.17 -16.71
CA ALA A 31 18.69 -1.70 -15.38
C ALA A 31 19.79 -2.52 -14.68
N ILE A 32 19.75 -3.88 -14.75
CA ILE A 32 20.69 -4.70 -14.01
C ILE A 32 22.17 -4.34 -14.29
N PRO A 33 22.61 -4.18 -15.53
CA PRO A 33 24.02 -3.81 -15.80
C PRO A 33 24.42 -2.47 -15.18
N LEU A 34 23.55 -1.47 -15.22
CA LEU A 34 23.80 -0.15 -14.64
C LEU A 34 23.87 -0.22 -13.11
N LEU A 35 22.95 -0.97 -12.51
CA LEU A 35 22.91 -1.16 -11.07
C LEU A 35 24.13 -1.91 -10.53
N LEU A 36 24.62 -2.90 -11.25
CA LEU A 36 25.84 -3.64 -10.89
C LEU A 36 27.11 -2.77 -10.98
N GLN A 37 27.09 -1.72 -11.82
CA GLN A 37 28.16 -0.71 -11.90
C GLN A 37 28.08 0.33 -10.77
N GLY A 38 27.02 0.30 -9.95
CA GLY A 38 26.82 1.24 -8.85
C GLY A 38 26.17 2.56 -9.25
N SER A 39 25.65 2.68 -10.47
CA SER A 39 24.94 3.88 -10.92
C SER A 39 23.64 4.09 -10.17
N ASP A 40 23.27 5.34 -9.89
CA ASP A 40 21.93 5.70 -9.49
C ASP A 40 20.98 5.53 -10.67
N LEU A 41 19.74 5.12 -10.40
CA LEU A 41 18.80 4.79 -11.47
C LEU A 41 17.42 5.38 -11.23
N ILE A 42 16.83 5.93 -12.28
CA ILE A 42 15.39 6.20 -12.40
C ILE A 42 14.79 5.15 -13.34
N GLY A 43 14.03 4.21 -12.80
CA GLY A 43 13.33 3.18 -13.56
C GLY A 43 11.85 3.53 -13.72
N GLN A 44 11.47 4.04 -14.89
CA GLN A 44 10.07 4.30 -15.20
C GLN A 44 9.48 3.04 -15.86
N ALA A 45 8.74 2.27 -15.06
CA ALA A 45 8.09 1.06 -15.54
C ALA A 45 6.88 0.70 -14.66
N ARG A 46 5.88 0.03 -15.24
CA ARG A 46 4.65 -0.38 -14.55
C ARG A 46 4.88 -1.54 -13.60
N THR A 47 3.90 -1.82 -12.72
CA THR A 47 3.89 -3.04 -11.90
C THR A 47 3.82 -4.27 -12.79
N GLY A 48 4.53 -5.36 -12.41
CA GLY A 48 4.56 -6.61 -13.17
C GLY A 48 5.56 -6.65 -14.34
N THR A 49 6.41 -5.63 -14.51
CA THR A 49 7.47 -5.63 -15.54
C THR A 49 8.77 -6.27 -15.07
N GLY A 50 8.87 -6.71 -13.82
CA GLY A 50 10.07 -7.31 -13.24
C GLY A 50 11.05 -6.34 -12.59
N LYS A 51 10.59 -5.12 -12.20
CA LYS A 51 11.41 -4.14 -11.45
C LYS A 51 11.99 -4.71 -10.17
N THR A 52 11.16 -5.41 -9.39
CA THR A 52 11.55 -6.00 -8.12
C THR A 52 12.73 -6.94 -8.30
N ALA A 53 12.67 -7.85 -9.28
CA ALA A 53 13.78 -8.74 -9.58
C ALA A 53 15.03 -7.97 -10.02
N ALA A 54 14.89 -6.87 -10.78
CA ALA A 54 16.03 -6.08 -11.24
C ALA A 54 16.84 -5.52 -10.05
N PHE A 55 16.20 -4.84 -9.11
CA PHE A 55 16.92 -4.32 -7.94
C PHE A 55 17.30 -5.42 -6.93
N ALA A 56 16.48 -6.46 -6.76
CA ALA A 56 16.80 -7.55 -5.84
C ALA A 56 18.05 -8.32 -6.26
N ILE A 57 18.17 -8.66 -7.55
CA ILE A 57 19.37 -9.30 -8.11
C ILE A 57 20.59 -8.41 -7.87
N SER A 58 20.52 -7.11 -8.17
CA SER A 58 21.65 -6.19 -8.02
C SER A 58 22.08 -6.02 -6.56
N ILE A 59 21.12 -5.97 -5.62
CA ILE A 59 21.42 -5.89 -4.19
C ILE A 59 22.07 -7.19 -3.70
N LEU A 60 21.52 -8.36 -4.07
CA LEU A 60 22.05 -9.66 -3.67
C LEU A 60 23.47 -9.89 -4.18
N GLU A 61 23.82 -9.37 -5.37
CA GLU A 61 25.19 -9.42 -5.91
C GLU A 61 26.19 -8.59 -5.10
N GLY A 62 25.76 -7.41 -4.61
CA GLY A 62 26.60 -6.49 -3.85
C GLY A 62 26.63 -6.74 -2.34
N LEU A 63 25.87 -7.73 -1.83
CA LEU A 63 25.67 -7.92 -0.40
C LEU A 63 26.91 -8.49 0.29
N GLN A 64 27.35 -7.84 1.36
CA GLN A 64 28.46 -8.33 2.19
C GLN A 64 27.94 -9.15 3.37
N GLN A 65 28.70 -10.15 3.79
CA GLN A 65 28.39 -10.98 4.97
C GLN A 65 28.65 -10.21 6.27
N LYS A 66 27.82 -9.22 6.56
CA LYS A 66 27.89 -8.35 7.73
C LYS A 66 26.51 -8.24 8.40
N ASN A 67 26.52 -8.14 9.71
CA ASN A 67 25.29 -8.15 10.50
C ASN A 67 24.75 -6.72 10.76
N HIS A 68 24.54 -5.93 9.70
CA HIS A 68 23.91 -4.61 9.74
C HIS A 68 23.15 -4.35 8.45
N VAL A 69 22.22 -3.39 8.49
CA VAL A 69 21.42 -3.01 7.32
C VAL A 69 22.31 -2.38 6.26
N GLN A 70 22.37 -2.98 5.09
CA GLN A 70 23.14 -2.57 3.93
C GLN A 70 22.26 -2.00 2.83
N ALA A 71 21.04 -2.56 2.67
CA ALA A 71 20.07 -2.11 1.71
C ALA A 71 18.74 -1.74 2.39
N LEU A 72 18.19 -0.60 2.02
CA LEU A 72 16.89 -0.09 2.45
C LEU A 72 15.97 0.02 1.25
N ILE A 73 14.84 -0.67 1.31
CA ILE A 73 13.79 -0.58 0.30
C ILE A 73 12.55 0.07 0.92
N LEU A 74 12.11 1.21 0.39
CA LEU A 74 10.88 1.87 0.80
C LEU A 74 9.77 1.55 -0.17
N VAL A 75 8.64 1.13 0.37
CA VAL A 75 7.45 0.72 -0.37
C VAL A 75 6.18 1.33 0.25
N PRO A 76 5.13 1.62 -0.54
CA PRO A 76 3.93 2.29 -0.03
C PRO A 76 3.08 1.42 0.89
N THR A 77 3.10 0.09 0.69
CA THR A 77 2.16 -0.81 1.38
C THR A 77 2.85 -2.01 1.99
N ARG A 78 2.21 -2.57 3.01
CA ARG A 78 2.64 -3.79 3.68
C ARG A 78 2.65 -4.98 2.72
N GLU A 79 1.63 -5.09 1.88
CA GLU A 79 1.49 -6.17 0.93
C GLU A 79 2.69 -6.19 -0.03
N LEU A 80 3.07 -5.01 -0.53
CA LEU A 80 4.26 -4.89 -1.39
C LEU A 80 5.54 -5.20 -0.60
N ALA A 81 5.64 -4.78 0.68
CA ALA A 81 6.80 -5.14 1.51
C ALA A 81 6.97 -6.66 1.62
N MET A 82 5.89 -7.39 1.84
CA MET A 82 5.90 -8.85 1.92
C MET A 82 6.25 -9.50 0.58
N GLN A 83 5.76 -8.97 -0.53
CA GLN A 83 6.09 -9.44 -1.87
C GLN A 83 7.57 -9.27 -2.17
N VAL A 84 8.11 -8.08 -1.94
CA VAL A 84 9.53 -7.79 -2.13
C VAL A 84 10.41 -8.70 -1.27
N VAL A 85 10.04 -8.94 0.00
CA VAL A 85 10.77 -9.89 0.87
C VAL A 85 10.73 -11.31 0.31
N ASN A 86 9.60 -11.77 -0.22
CA ASN A 86 9.50 -13.10 -0.83
C ASN A 86 10.36 -13.20 -2.10
N GLU A 87 10.35 -12.16 -2.94
CA GLU A 87 11.22 -12.09 -4.12
C GLU A 87 12.71 -12.20 -3.74
N PHE A 88 13.16 -11.48 -2.70
CA PHE A 88 14.52 -11.61 -2.17
C PHE A 88 14.83 -13.03 -1.70
N ARG A 89 13.90 -13.70 -1.03
CA ARG A 89 14.09 -15.08 -0.56
C ARG A 89 14.17 -16.07 -1.71
N GLU A 90 13.36 -15.91 -2.72
CA GLU A 90 13.36 -16.77 -3.90
C GLU A 90 14.62 -16.58 -4.74
N LEU A 91 14.93 -15.34 -5.12
CA LEU A 91 16.13 -15.02 -5.90
C LEU A 91 17.44 -15.28 -5.13
N GLY A 92 17.42 -15.03 -3.83
CA GLY A 92 18.57 -15.25 -2.94
C GLY A 92 18.65 -16.66 -2.34
N LYS A 93 17.85 -17.63 -2.79
CA LYS A 93 17.77 -18.99 -2.22
C LYS A 93 19.13 -19.67 -2.01
N TYR A 94 20.09 -19.39 -2.87
CA TYR A 94 21.43 -19.95 -2.85
C TYR A 94 22.52 -18.94 -2.43
N VAL A 95 22.11 -17.77 -1.96
CA VAL A 95 22.98 -16.70 -1.48
C VAL A 95 22.67 -16.43 -0.01
N PRO A 96 23.61 -16.53 0.91
CA PRO A 96 23.37 -16.22 2.33
C PRO A 96 22.94 -14.75 2.49
N HIS A 97 21.75 -14.52 3.00
CA HIS A 97 21.24 -13.17 3.27
C HIS A 97 20.15 -13.18 4.33
N THR A 98 19.92 -12.03 4.95
CA THR A 98 18.83 -11.80 5.90
C THR A 98 18.02 -10.60 5.47
N VAL A 99 16.73 -10.83 5.20
CA VAL A 99 15.76 -9.81 4.77
C VAL A 99 14.57 -9.76 5.72
N LEU A 100 14.15 -8.54 6.09
CA LEU A 100 13.01 -8.32 6.98
C LEU A 100 12.05 -7.29 6.39
N ALA A 101 10.75 -7.60 6.45
CA ALA A 101 9.69 -6.63 6.18
C ALA A 101 9.35 -5.86 7.46
N ILE A 102 9.33 -4.51 7.38
CA ILE A 102 9.07 -3.59 8.48
C ILE A 102 7.88 -2.70 8.11
N TYR A 103 6.70 -2.99 8.68
CA TYR A 103 5.46 -2.31 8.31
C TYR A 103 4.50 -2.16 9.49
N GLY A 104 3.57 -1.23 9.38
CA GLY A 104 2.55 -0.97 10.39
C GLY A 104 1.47 -2.05 10.47
N GLY A 105 0.77 -2.13 11.61
CA GLY A 105 -0.33 -3.08 11.82
C GLY A 105 0.10 -4.49 12.24
N GLU A 106 1.38 -4.72 12.44
CA GLU A 106 1.93 -5.89 13.10
C GLU A 106 2.47 -5.52 14.48
N ASP A 107 2.52 -6.52 15.37
CA ASP A 107 3.13 -6.38 16.69
C ASP A 107 4.60 -5.97 16.56
N ILE A 108 4.94 -4.82 17.13
CA ILE A 108 6.28 -4.24 17.08
C ILE A 108 7.31 -5.13 17.77
N GLU A 109 6.94 -5.85 18.82
CA GLU A 109 7.83 -6.74 19.56
C GLU A 109 8.35 -7.91 18.70
N LYS A 110 7.54 -8.37 17.75
CA LYS A 110 8.00 -9.36 16.77
C LYS A 110 9.09 -8.80 15.87
N GLN A 111 8.90 -7.57 15.38
CA GLN A 111 9.88 -6.92 14.53
C GLN A 111 11.17 -6.62 15.31
N LEU A 112 11.07 -6.15 16.55
CA LEU A 112 12.22 -5.92 17.43
C LEU A 112 13.06 -7.19 17.62
N ARG A 113 12.42 -8.33 17.91
CA ARG A 113 13.12 -9.61 18.05
C ARG A 113 13.86 -10.05 16.78
N HIS A 114 13.33 -9.75 15.60
CA HIS A 114 14.04 -10.02 14.34
C HIS A 114 15.19 -9.05 14.11
N LEU A 115 15.01 -7.77 14.40
CA LEU A 115 16.05 -6.74 14.27
C LEU A 115 17.26 -7.04 15.19
N GLN A 116 17.03 -7.55 16.41
CA GLN A 116 18.08 -7.96 17.35
C GLN A 116 18.98 -9.11 16.83
N LYS A 117 18.44 -9.96 15.95
CA LYS A 117 19.23 -11.01 15.30
C LYS A 117 20.15 -10.49 14.20
N GLY A 118 19.96 -9.24 13.81
CA GLY A 118 20.63 -8.58 12.69
C GLY A 118 20.00 -8.90 11.34
N ILE A 119 19.91 -7.89 10.52
CA ILE A 119 19.39 -7.99 9.15
C ILE A 119 20.28 -7.21 8.20
N GLN A 120 20.35 -7.63 6.96
CA GLN A 120 21.13 -6.98 5.91
C GLN A 120 20.24 -6.15 4.98
N ILE A 121 19.01 -6.58 4.76
CA ILE A 121 18.05 -5.95 3.86
C ILE A 121 16.79 -5.60 4.64
N ALA A 122 16.43 -4.32 4.65
CA ALA A 122 15.21 -3.83 5.28
C ALA A 122 14.21 -3.37 4.21
N VAL A 123 13.04 -4.01 4.15
CA VAL A 123 11.94 -3.60 3.25
C VAL A 123 10.85 -2.97 4.10
N CYS A 124 10.63 -1.66 3.93
CA CYS A 124 9.91 -0.87 4.91
C CYS A 124 8.77 -0.04 4.32
N THR A 125 7.68 0.08 5.08
CA THR A 125 6.76 1.20 4.89
C THR A 125 7.25 2.42 5.70
N PRO A 126 7.17 3.66 5.16
CA PRO A 126 7.81 4.83 5.76
C PRO A 126 7.46 5.06 7.23
N GLY A 127 6.18 5.11 7.59
CA GLY A 127 5.76 5.42 8.96
C GLY A 127 6.27 4.43 10.02
N ARG A 128 6.31 3.11 9.73
CA ARG A 128 6.83 2.11 10.69
C ARG A 128 8.35 2.17 10.81
N LEU A 129 9.03 2.49 9.72
CA LEU A 129 10.49 2.68 9.79
C LEU A 129 10.85 3.88 10.67
N LEU A 130 10.10 5.00 10.56
CA LEU A 130 10.28 6.16 11.43
C LEU A 130 10.06 5.80 12.90
N ASP A 131 9.02 5.02 13.25
CA ASP A 131 8.79 4.52 14.60
C ASP A 131 10.01 3.71 15.14
N HIS A 132 10.59 2.85 14.31
CA HIS A 132 11.82 2.11 14.68
C HIS A 132 13.06 3.00 14.79
N LEU A 133 13.19 4.05 13.97
CA LEU A 133 14.29 5.03 14.06
C LEU A 133 14.18 5.86 15.35
N GLU A 134 12.97 6.35 15.70
CA GLU A 134 12.70 7.08 16.93
C GLU A 134 13.01 6.23 18.18
N ARG A 135 12.69 4.94 18.15
CA ARG A 135 13.01 3.94 19.18
C ARG A 135 14.49 3.52 19.17
N ARG A 136 15.27 3.96 18.19
CA ARG A 136 16.67 3.53 18.00
C ARG A 136 16.84 2.01 17.90
N SER A 137 15.83 1.30 17.44
CA SER A 137 15.83 -0.15 17.27
C SER A 137 16.40 -0.62 15.93
N ILE A 138 16.63 0.29 15.00
CA ILE A 138 17.32 0.09 13.73
C ILE A 138 18.29 1.24 13.49
N SER A 139 19.42 0.97 12.86
CA SER A 139 20.38 1.97 12.42
C SER A 139 20.54 1.89 10.90
N LEU A 140 20.47 3.04 10.24
CA LEU A 140 20.68 3.18 8.79
C LEU A 140 22.09 3.71 8.45
N ALA A 141 22.97 3.86 9.43
CA ALA A 141 24.30 4.46 9.27
C ALA A 141 25.24 3.68 8.33
N GLN A 142 24.94 2.42 8.06
CA GLN A 142 25.74 1.54 7.19
C GLN A 142 25.01 1.19 5.88
N VAL A 143 23.87 1.83 5.62
CA VAL A 143 23.11 1.63 4.37
C VAL A 143 23.88 2.27 3.22
N HIS A 144 24.19 1.49 2.20
CA HIS A 144 24.84 1.95 0.98
C HIS A 144 23.97 1.80 -0.28
N THR A 145 22.78 1.17 -0.16
CA THR A 145 21.82 1.06 -1.27
C THR A 145 20.43 1.41 -0.78
N VAL A 146 19.75 2.31 -1.48
CA VAL A 146 18.37 2.70 -1.20
C VAL A 146 17.51 2.53 -2.43
N VAL A 147 16.35 1.90 -2.27
CA VAL A 147 15.33 1.76 -3.31
C VAL A 147 14.06 2.47 -2.86
N LEU A 148 13.52 3.31 -3.72
CA LEU A 148 12.16 3.84 -3.61
C LEU A 148 11.32 3.12 -4.67
N ASP A 149 10.49 2.17 -4.27
CA ASP A 149 9.63 1.44 -5.21
C ASP A 149 8.17 1.93 -5.11
N GLU A 150 7.52 2.07 -6.26
CA GLU A 150 6.21 2.70 -6.41
C GLU A 150 6.19 4.13 -5.81
N ALA A 151 7.17 4.95 -6.16
CA ALA A 151 7.36 6.29 -5.59
C ALA A 151 6.14 7.21 -5.81
N ASP A 152 5.48 7.14 -6.97
CA ASP A 152 4.23 7.84 -7.27
C ASP A 152 3.11 7.48 -6.28
N ARG A 153 3.01 6.22 -5.88
CA ARG A 153 2.05 5.80 -4.86
C ARG A 153 2.40 6.28 -3.46
N MET A 154 3.69 6.33 -3.14
CA MET A 154 4.11 6.93 -1.87
C MET A 154 3.76 8.42 -1.81
N LEU A 155 3.83 9.12 -2.95
CA LEU A 155 3.35 10.50 -3.08
C LEU A 155 1.83 10.60 -2.83
N ASP A 156 1.03 9.77 -3.50
CA ASP A 156 -0.44 9.74 -3.33
C ASP A 156 -0.86 9.48 -1.88
N MET A 157 -0.05 8.74 -1.13
CA MET A 157 -0.28 8.43 0.27
C MET A 157 0.28 9.49 1.24
N GLY A 158 0.90 10.55 0.72
CA GLY A 158 1.46 11.65 1.51
C GLY A 158 2.77 11.33 2.22
N PHE A 159 3.51 10.29 1.80
CA PHE A 159 4.74 9.84 2.47
C PHE A 159 6.02 10.60 2.05
N ILE A 160 5.91 11.63 1.21
CA ILE A 160 7.10 12.33 0.70
C ILE A 160 7.95 12.92 1.83
N ASP A 161 7.33 13.55 2.82
CA ASP A 161 8.07 14.13 3.95
C ASP A 161 8.65 13.04 4.87
N ASP A 162 7.95 11.93 5.05
CA ASP A 162 8.48 10.76 5.76
C ASP A 162 9.72 10.18 5.06
N ILE A 163 9.68 10.07 3.72
CA ILE A 163 10.83 9.63 2.91
C ILE A 163 12.02 10.56 3.11
N LYS A 164 11.83 11.88 3.05
CA LYS A 164 12.89 12.86 3.27
C LYS A 164 13.50 12.72 4.68
N ARG A 165 12.67 12.55 5.71
CA ARG A 165 13.12 12.29 7.09
C ARG A 165 13.94 11.01 7.17
N ILE A 166 13.51 9.91 6.55
CA ILE A 166 14.25 8.65 6.52
C ILE A 166 15.60 8.82 5.82
N LEU A 167 15.61 9.46 4.65
CA LEU A 167 16.83 9.69 3.87
C LEU A 167 17.86 10.54 4.60
N SER A 168 17.46 11.40 5.56
CA SER A 168 18.38 12.15 6.42
C SER A 168 19.17 11.27 7.41
N HIS A 169 18.70 10.04 7.67
CA HIS A 169 19.41 9.06 8.52
C HIS A 169 20.34 8.13 7.72
N VAL A 170 20.32 8.21 6.39
CA VAL A 170 21.16 7.37 5.51
C VAL A 170 22.39 8.16 5.05
N PRO A 171 23.58 7.54 4.97
CA PRO A 171 24.79 8.20 4.47
C PRO A 171 24.59 8.84 3.09
N GLN A 172 25.27 9.96 2.83
CA GLN A 172 25.19 10.62 1.53
C GLN A 172 25.82 9.77 0.41
N LYS A 173 26.93 9.09 0.71
CA LYS A 173 27.58 8.17 -0.24
C LYS A 173 26.78 6.86 -0.26
N ARG A 174 25.86 6.75 -1.18
CA ARG A 174 25.00 5.60 -1.39
C ARG A 174 24.59 5.49 -2.84
N GLN A 175 24.19 4.33 -3.28
CA GLN A 175 23.48 4.12 -4.54
C GLN A 175 21.98 4.31 -4.30
N MET A 176 21.30 5.07 -5.18
CA MET A 176 19.86 5.24 -5.10
C MET A 176 19.16 4.75 -6.36
N MET A 177 18.06 4.04 -6.15
CA MET A 177 17.19 3.54 -7.21
C MET A 177 15.77 4.07 -6.95
N LEU A 178 15.19 4.73 -7.92
CA LEU A 178 13.82 5.22 -7.88
C LEU A 178 13.00 4.51 -8.97
N PHE A 179 12.04 3.71 -8.57
CA PHE A 179 11.09 3.05 -9.47
C PHE A 179 9.71 3.67 -9.31
N SER A 180 9.12 4.05 -10.44
CA SER A 180 7.80 4.65 -10.48
C SER A 180 7.10 4.31 -11.80
N ALA A 181 5.77 4.25 -11.80
CA ALA A 181 5.02 4.13 -13.05
C ALA A 181 4.85 5.51 -13.71
N THR A 182 4.73 6.55 -12.90
CA THR A 182 4.57 7.94 -13.34
C THR A 182 5.60 8.84 -12.68
N MET A 183 5.91 9.98 -13.31
CA MET A 183 6.91 10.94 -12.84
C MET A 183 6.31 12.35 -12.67
N PRO A 184 5.36 12.54 -11.73
CA PRO A 184 4.86 13.86 -11.41
C PRO A 184 5.98 14.75 -10.86
N ASP A 185 5.77 16.09 -10.89
CA ASP A 185 6.80 17.08 -10.52
C ASP A 185 7.38 16.84 -9.11
N ALA A 186 6.57 16.40 -8.17
CA ALA A 186 7.04 16.09 -6.83
C ALA A 186 8.03 14.92 -6.79
N ILE A 187 7.82 13.86 -7.58
CA ILE A 187 8.74 12.72 -7.70
C ILE A 187 9.99 13.12 -8.50
N THR A 188 9.82 13.90 -9.55
CA THR A 188 10.95 14.45 -10.31
C THR A 188 11.83 15.34 -9.42
N SER A 189 11.23 16.15 -8.57
CA SER A 189 11.95 16.99 -7.60
C SER A 189 12.67 16.16 -6.54
N LEU A 190 12.03 15.08 -6.03
CA LEU A 190 12.65 14.14 -5.11
C LEU A 190 13.87 13.45 -5.76
N ALA A 191 13.72 13.00 -7.00
CA ALA A 191 14.82 12.38 -7.76
C ALA A 191 16.00 13.36 -7.92
N ARG A 192 15.77 14.58 -8.35
CA ARG A 192 16.81 15.61 -8.49
C ARG A 192 17.53 15.96 -7.18
N GLN A 193 16.82 15.87 -6.04
CA GLN A 193 17.39 16.20 -4.74
C GLN A 193 18.27 15.09 -4.18
N TYR A 194 17.96 13.83 -4.43
CA TYR A 194 18.56 12.70 -3.72
C TYR A 194 19.36 11.73 -4.58
N LEU A 195 19.14 11.69 -5.90
CA LEU A 195 19.91 10.86 -6.82
C LEU A 195 21.08 11.65 -7.40
N HIS A 196 22.19 10.97 -7.61
CA HIS A 196 23.42 11.57 -8.16
C HIS A 196 23.68 11.09 -9.58
N ASN A 197 23.54 12.00 -10.57
CA ASN A 197 23.69 11.69 -12.00
C ASN A 197 22.97 10.38 -12.41
N PRO A 198 21.66 10.25 -12.15
CA PRO A 198 20.99 8.99 -12.36
C PRO A 198 20.88 8.63 -13.84
N GLU A 199 21.10 7.37 -14.17
CA GLU A 199 20.70 6.80 -15.43
C GLU A 199 19.19 6.65 -15.48
N THR A 200 18.57 6.92 -16.62
CA THR A 200 17.11 6.79 -16.76
C THR A 200 16.79 5.63 -17.69
N VAL A 201 16.15 4.61 -17.13
CA VAL A 201 15.59 3.50 -17.89
C VAL A 201 14.10 3.69 -17.98
N ASN A 202 13.63 4.02 -19.16
CA ASN A 202 12.22 4.17 -19.44
C ASN A 202 11.76 3.00 -20.32
N VAL A 203 11.30 1.96 -19.66
CA VAL A 203 10.55 0.92 -20.34
C VAL A 203 9.14 1.45 -20.49
N SER A 204 9.00 2.35 -21.46
CA SER A 204 7.67 2.69 -21.97
C SER A 204 7.04 1.36 -22.29
N ALA A 205 6.06 0.97 -21.48
CA ALA A 205 5.27 -0.17 -21.85
C ALA A 205 4.96 0.02 -23.34
N ASP A 206 5.45 -0.89 -24.14
CA ASP A 206 4.83 -1.10 -25.43
C ASP A 206 3.35 -0.92 -25.16
N LYS A 207 2.65 -0.18 -26.00
CA LYS A 207 1.24 0.25 -25.95
C LYS A 207 0.22 -0.80 -25.50
N ILE A 208 0.70 -1.80 -24.82
CA ILE A 208 0.01 -3.06 -24.56
C ILE A 208 -1.18 -2.93 -23.67
N THR A 209 -1.31 -1.94 -22.85
CA THR A 209 -2.11 -2.32 -21.72
C THR A 209 -3.48 -1.69 -21.66
N VAL A 210 -3.60 -0.52 -22.22
CA VAL A 210 -4.93 0.07 -22.33
C VAL A 210 -5.59 -0.38 -23.62
N GLU A 211 -4.79 -0.55 -24.70
CA GLU A 211 -5.27 -1.02 -26.02
C GLU A 211 -5.59 -2.51 -26.09
N SER A 212 -4.91 -3.35 -25.28
CA SER A 212 -5.18 -4.80 -25.23
C SER A 212 -6.33 -5.20 -24.29
N ILE A 213 -6.85 -4.26 -23.51
CA ILE A 213 -7.98 -4.47 -22.63
C ILE A 213 -9.26 -4.08 -23.35
N ASN A 214 -10.22 -5.00 -23.42
CA ASN A 214 -11.56 -4.68 -23.87
C ASN A 214 -12.26 -3.81 -22.81
N GLN A 215 -12.41 -2.52 -23.11
CA GLN A 215 -12.91 -1.55 -22.16
C GLN A 215 -14.32 -1.13 -22.49
N HIS A 216 -15.19 -1.24 -21.49
CA HIS A 216 -16.59 -0.91 -21.61
C HIS A 216 -17.07 -0.02 -20.44
N PHE A 217 -18.04 0.82 -20.70
CA PHE A 217 -18.83 1.41 -19.64
C PHE A 217 -20.30 1.03 -19.75
N ILE A 218 -21.00 0.98 -18.62
CA ILE A 218 -22.42 0.68 -18.53
C ILE A 218 -23.10 1.86 -17.86
N MET A 219 -24.00 2.51 -18.60
CA MET A 219 -24.88 3.53 -18.02
C MET A 219 -26.00 2.84 -17.25
N SER A 220 -26.13 3.15 -15.95
CA SER A 220 -27.15 2.51 -15.11
C SER A 220 -27.57 3.37 -13.93
N ASP A 221 -28.82 3.21 -13.50
CA ASP A 221 -29.24 3.74 -12.19
C ASP A 221 -28.42 3.06 -11.07
N PRO A 222 -27.98 3.83 -10.05
CA PRO A 222 -27.24 3.26 -8.91
C PRO A 222 -27.92 2.07 -8.24
N ARG A 223 -29.24 2.03 -8.21
CA ARG A 223 -30.06 0.96 -7.61
C ARG A 223 -29.99 -0.36 -8.39
N HIS A 224 -29.72 -0.31 -9.66
CA HIS A 224 -29.63 -1.48 -10.55
C HIS A 224 -28.22 -2.06 -10.68
N LYS A 225 -27.17 -1.36 -10.21
CA LYS A 225 -25.77 -1.80 -10.39
C LYS A 225 -25.50 -3.23 -9.94
N VAL A 226 -26.03 -3.62 -8.77
CA VAL A 226 -25.82 -4.98 -8.24
C VAL A 226 -26.46 -6.02 -9.15
N GLN A 227 -27.66 -5.77 -9.63
CA GLN A 227 -28.40 -6.70 -10.50
C GLN A 227 -27.68 -6.88 -11.85
N ILE A 228 -27.23 -5.77 -12.44
CA ILE A 228 -26.47 -5.75 -13.68
C ILE A 228 -25.14 -6.50 -13.50
N LEU A 229 -24.43 -6.23 -12.43
CA LEU A 229 -23.17 -6.92 -12.10
C LEU A 229 -23.37 -8.43 -11.94
N LEU A 230 -24.38 -8.87 -11.19
CA LEU A 230 -24.69 -10.27 -11.00
C LEU A 230 -25.07 -10.95 -12.32
N HIS A 231 -25.85 -10.28 -13.17
CA HIS A 231 -26.20 -10.79 -14.50
C HIS A 231 -24.93 -11.00 -15.34
N HIS A 232 -24.07 -10.00 -15.40
CA HIS A 232 -22.81 -10.09 -16.16
C HIS A 232 -21.89 -11.20 -15.64
N LEU A 233 -21.67 -11.27 -14.32
CA LEU A 233 -20.83 -12.30 -13.68
C LEU A 233 -21.36 -13.73 -13.92
N ARG A 234 -22.70 -13.92 -13.89
CA ARG A 234 -23.31 -15.24 -14.14
C ARG A 234 -23.22 -15.64 -15.60
N GLY A 235 -23.37 -14.69 -16.53
CA GLY A 235 -23.26 -14.95 -17.97
C GLY A 235 -21.84 -15.22 -18.41
N ARG A 236 -20.88 -14.41 -17.95
CA ARG A 236 -19.47 -14.47 -18.39
C ARG A 236 -18.66 -15.53 -17.65
N LYS A 237 -18.94 -15.76 -16.35
CA LYS A 237 -18.22 -16.68 -15.45
C LYS A 237 -16.69 -16.48 -15.46
N PRO A 238 -16.18 -15.25 -15.27
CA PRO A 238 -14.76 -15.00 -15.30
C PRO A 238 -14.04 -15.81 -14.21
N ARG A 239 -12.81 -16.27 -14.50
CA ARG A 239 -12.01 -17.06 -13.57
C ARG A 239 -11.64 -16.24 -12.33
N LEU A 240 -11.16 -15.01 -12.53
CA LEU A 240 -10.86 -14.06 -11.47
C LEU A 240 -11.38 -12.66 -11.82
N THR A 241 -12.03 -12.03 -10.87
CA THR A 241 -12.58 -10.68 -10.98
C THR A 241 -12.13 -9.80 -9.84
N ILE A 242 -11.68 -8.57 -10.14
CA ILE A 242 -11.48 -7.53 -9.14
C ILE A 242 -12.54 -6.45 -9.33
N ILE A 243 -13.23 -6.09 -8.23
CA ILE A 243 -14.27 -5.05 -8.23
C ILE A 243 -13.81 -3.89 -7.36
N PHE A 244 -13.56 -2.73 -7.96
CA PHE A 244 -13.17 -1.52 -7.27
C PHE A 244 -14.36 -0.72 -6.77
N VAL A 245 -14.37 -0.42 -5.48
CA VAL A 245 -15.43 0.35 -4.80
C VAL A 245 -14.82 1.53 -4.06
N ARG A 246 -15.44 2.70 -4.16
CA ARG A 246 -14.93 3.96 -3.61
C ARG A 246 -14.77 3.94 -2.08
N THR A 247 -15.69 3.31 -1.35
CA THR A 247 -15.73 3.38 0.12
C THR A 247 -15.64 2.01 0.77
N LYS A 248 -15.06 1.95 1.98
CA LYS A 248 -14.96 0.74 2.80
C LYS A 248 -16.35 0.11 3.08
N ARG A 249 -17.33 0.94 3.48
CA ARG A 249 -18.72 0.51 3.71
C ARG A 249 -19.39 0.01 2.42
N GLY A 250 -19.11 0.66 1.28
CA GLY A 250 -19.59 0.22 -0.03
C GLY A 250 -19.00 -1.15 -0.41
N ALA A 251 -17.74 -1.39 -0.08
CA ALA A 251 -17.10 -2.69 -0.31
C ALA A 251 -17.73 -3.80 0.54
N ASP A 252 -17.98 -3.56 1.83
CA ASP A 252 -18.70 -4.51 2.69
C ASP A 252 -20.11 -4.81 2.17
N ASN A 253 -20.87 -3.78 1.81
CA ASN A 253 -22.24 -3.93 1.31
C ASN A 253 -22.28 -4.75 0.01
N LEU A 254 -21.38 -4.46 -0.91
CA LEU A 254 -21.31 -5.21 -2.17
C LEU A 254 -20.86 -6.65 -1.92
N PHE A 255 -19.86 -6.87 -1.07
CA PHE A 255 -19.41 -8.20 -0.68
C PHE A 255 -20.57 -9.05 -0.12
N TYR A 256 -21.32 -8.55 0.88
CA TYR A 256 -22.47 -9.28 1.42
C TYR A 256 -23.58 -9.49 0.40
N SER A 257 -23.77 -8.56 -0.54
CA SER A 257 -24.75 -8.72 -1.60
C SER A 257 -24.35 -9.84 -2.57
N LEU A 258 -23.06 -9.94 -2.94
CA LEU A 258 -22.55 -11.01 -3.78
C LEU A 258 -22.66 -12.37 -3.10
N GLU A 259 -22.27 -12.49 -1.82
CA GLU A 259 -22.36 -13.71 -1.02
C GLU A 259 -23.82 -14.21 -0.91
N ARG A 260 -24.78 -13.31 -0.60
CA ARG A 260 -26.22 -13.65 -0.56
C ARG A 260 -26.77 -14.15 -1.88
N ASN A 261 -26.13 -13.78 -2.99
CA ASN A 261 -26.50 -14.21 -4.34
C ASN A 261 -25.68 -15.43 -4.82
N GLY A 262 -24.97 -16.11 -3.89
CA GLY A 262 -24.24 -17.36 -4.16
C GLY A 262 -22.91 -17.17 -4.90
N MET A 263 -22.36 -15.93 -4.92
CA MET A 263 -21.04 -15.67 -5.49
C MET A 263 -19.95 -15.89 -4.43
N LYS A 264 -18.83 -16.54 -4.81
CA LYS A 264 -17.68 -16.70 -3.94
C LYS A 264 -16.83 -15.43 -3.95
N ALA A 265 -17.06 -14.55 -2.99
CA ALA A 265 -16.39 -13.26 -2.92
C ALA A 265 -15.43 -13.18 -1.72
N ALA A 266 -14.43 -12.31 -1.83
CA ALA A 266 -13.58 -11.84 -0.75
C ALA A 266 -13.63 -10.31 -0.72
N VAL A 267 -13.36 -9.69 0.43
CA VAL A 267 -13.37 -8.22 0.58
C VAL A 267 -12.01 -7.74 1.09
N LEU A 268 -11.56 -6.59 0.58
CA LEU A 268 -10.27 -6.00 0.97
C LEU A 268 -10.38 -4.48 1.11
N HIS A 269 -10.29 -3.99 2.35
CA HIS A 269 -10.27 -2.55 2.65
C HIS A 269 -9.55 -2.24 3.97
N GLY A 270 -9.22 -0.97 4.20
CA GLY A 270 -8.36 -0.55 5.31
C GLY A 270 -8.94 -0.74 6.73
N ASN A 271 -10.24 -1.05 6.91
CA ASN A 271 -10.82 -1.33 8.23
C ASN A 271 -10.73 -2.81 8.63
N LEU A 272 -10.29 -3.69 7.73
CA LEU A 272 -10.11 -5.10 8.08
C LEU A 272 -8.87 -5.27 8.95
N THR A 273 -8.97 -6.21 9.92
CA THR A 273 -7.79 -6.68 10.65
C THR A 273 -6.82 -7.34 9.67
N GLN A 274 -5.54 -7.35 10.01
CA GLN A 274 -4.53 -7.90 9.13
C GLN A 274 -4.77 -9.38 8.80
N SER A 275 -5.11 -10.18 9.78
CA SER A 275 -5.41 -11.60 9.55
C SER A 275 -6.58 -11.80 8.58
N ARG A 276 -7.59 -10.91 8.60
CA ARG A 276 -8.68 -10.94 7.61
C ARG A 276 -8.21 -10.53 6.22
N ARG A 277 -7.34 -9.53 6.11
CA ARG A 277 -6.74 -9.13 4.81
C ARG A 277 -5.92 -10.26 4.21
N ASP A 278 -5.05 -10.88 5.02
CA ASP A 278 -4.21 -12.00 4.61
C ASP A 278 -5.06 -13.19 4.16
N ARG A 279 -6.14 -13.50 4.89
CA ARG A 279 -7.10 -14.53 4.51
C ARG A 279 -7.80 -14.21 3.19
N SER A 280 -8.32 -12.98 3.03
CA SER A 280 -8.98 -12.56 1.79
C SER A 280 -8.06 -12.70 0.57
N MET A 281 -6.80 -12.30 0.72
CA MET A 281 -5.80 -12.44 -0.35
C MET A 281 -5.42 -13.89 -0.62
N HIS A 282 -5.28 -14.70 0.43
CA HIS A 282 -5.04 -16.13 0.31
C HIS A 282 -6.19 -16.83 -0.43
N ASP A 283 -7.44 -16.57 -0.03
CA ASP A 283 -8.63 -17.17 -0.63
C ASP A 283 -8.77 -16.77 -2.10
N PHE A 284 -8.46 -15.53 -2.45
CA PHE A 284 -8.50 -15.05 -3.83
C PHE A 284 -7.37 -15.65 -4.68
N ARG A 285 -6.13 -15.69 -4.21
CA ARG A 285 -5.00 -16.30 -4.93
C ARG A 285 -5.19 -17.79 -5.18
N ASN A 286 -5.77 -18.51 -4.22
CA ASN A 286 -5.99 -19.95 -4.31
C ASN A 286 -7.35 -20.34 -4.92
N LEU A 287 -8.08 -19.38 -5.52
CA LEU A 287 -9.36 -19.61 -6.18
C LEU A 287 -10.47 -20.13 -5.24
N HIS A 288 -10.31 -20.00 -3.92
CA HIS A 288 -11.39 -20.24 -2.95
C HIS A 288 -12.48 -19.19 -3.11
N SER A 289 -12.09 -17.97 -3.45
CA SER A 289 -12.96 -16.88 -3.89
C SER A 289 -12.52 -16.42 -5.28
N ASN A 290 -13.45 -16.28 -6.20
CA ASN A 290 -13.14 -15.84 -7.57
C ASN A 290 -13.45 -14.35 -7.80
N ILE A 291 -13.97 -13.66 -6.80
CA ILE A 291 -14.26 -12.22 -6.82
C ILE A 291 -13.57 -11.56 -5.63
N LEU A 292 -12.83 -10.49 -5.90
CA LEU A 292 -12.26 -9.63 -4.86
C LEU A 292 -12.91 -8.25 -4.94
N VAL A 293 -13.62 -7.86 -3.90
CA VAL A 293 -14.17 -6.50 -3.75
C VAL A 293 -13.18 -5.67 -2.97
N ALA A 294 -12.64 -4.60 -3.56
CA ALA A 294 -11.56 -3.85 -2.94
C ALA A 294 -11.74 -2.33 -3.06
N THR A 295 -11.20 -1.59 -2.10
CA THR A 295 -10.98 -0.14 -2.22
C THR A 295 -9.60 0.12 -2.82
N ASP A 296 -9.42 1.28 -3.50
CA ASP A 296 -8.16 1.64 -4.16
C ASP A 296 -6.93 1.48 -3.25
N ILE A 297 -6.98 2.05 -2.05
CA ILE A 297 -5.86 2.02 -1.10
C ILE A 297 -5.49 0.58 -0.72
N ALA A 298 -6.48 -0.28 -0.56
CA ALA A 298 -6.25 -1.64 -0.10
C ALA A 298 -5.84 -2.59 -1.24
N SER A 299 -6.22 -2.28 -2.47
CA SER A 299 -5.87 -3.06 -3.66
C SER A 299 -4.54 -2.66 -4.30
N ARG A 300 -3.93 -1.58 -3.83
CA ARG A 300 -2.60 -1.17 -4.25
C ARG A 300 -1.58 -2.22 -3.81
N GLY A 301 -0.70 -2.63 -4.71
CA GLY A 301 0.28 -3.69 -4.43
C GLY A 301 -0.28 -5.12 -4.47
N ILE A 302 -1.51 -5.35 -4.88
CA ILE A 302 -2.01 -6.70 -5.14
C ILE A 302 -1.33 -7.20 -6.42
N ASP A 303 -0.47 -8.19 -6.23
CA ASP A 303 0.07 -8.99 -7.31
C ASP A 303 -0.75 -10.26 -7.40
N VAL A 304 -1.65 -10.26 -8.36
CA VAL A 304 -2.45 -11.41 -8.74
C VAL A 304 -2.45 -11.46 -10.25
N ASP A 305 -1.89 -12.53 -10.76
CA ASP A 305 -1.93 -12.86 -12.17
C ASP A 305 -3.29 -13.47 -12.54
N ASP A 306 -3.59 -13.49 -13.82
CA ASP A 306 -4.80 -14.12 -14.37
C ASP A 306 -6.14 -13.45 -13.99
N VAL A 307 -6.15 -12.16 -13.65
CA VAL A 307 -7.42 -11.41 -13.53
C VAL A 307 -8.00 -11.21 -14.93
N GLU A 308 -9.16 -11.81 -15.18
CA GLU A 308 -9.84 -11.74 -16.47
C GLU A 308 -10.75 -10.52 -16.58
N LEU A 309 -11.37 -10.11 -15.46
CA LEU A 309 -12.32 -9.02 -15.41
C LEU A 309 -11.98 -8.02 -14.31
N VAL A 310 -11.86 -6.75 -14.68
CA VAL A 310 -11.83 -5.64 -13.74
C VAL A 310 -13.14 -4.86 -13.82
N VAL A 311 -13.77 -4.63 -12.67
CA VAL A 311 -15.00 -3.83 -12.59
C VAL A 311 -14.75 -2.57 -11.76
N ASN A 312 -14.89 -1.41 -12.37
CA ASN A 312 -15.02 -0.15 -11.66
C ASN A 312 -16.48 0.05 -11.25
N TYR A 313 -16.86 -0.43 -10.06
CA TYR A 313 -18.22 -0.27 -9.52
C TYR A 313 -18.57 1.21 -9.25
N ASN A 314 -17.55 2.00 -8.99
CA ASN A 314 -17.61 3.47 -9.00
C ASN A 314 -16.53 4.00 -9.96
N LEU A 315 -16.89 5.04 -10.71
CA LEU A 315 -15.95 5.74 -11.56
C LEU A 315 -14.73 6.20 -10.73
N PRO A 316 -13.49 5.95 -11.17
CA PRO A 316 -12.29 6.50 -10.54
C PRO A 316 -12.24 8.04 -10.63
N GLU A 317 -11.39 8.63 -9.79
CA GLU A 317 -11.29 10.09 -9.69
C GLU A 317 -10.63 10.72 -10.93
N ASP A 318 -9.68 9.99 -11.53
CA ASP A 318 -8.93 10.45 -12.71
C ASP A 318 -8.53 9.29 -13.64
N ALA A 319 -7.97 9.64 -14.81
CA ALA A 319 -7.56 8.70 -15.83
C ALA A 319 -6.39 7.80 -15.39
N MET A 320 -5.50 8.27 -14.51
CA MET A 320 -4.35 7.48 -14.04
C MET A 320 -4.81 6.41 -13.05
N VAL A 321 -5.71 6.75 -12.12
CA VAL A 321 -6.35 5.77 -11.23
C VAL A 321 -7.12 4.73 -12.06
N TYR A 322 -7.83 5.18 -13.10
CA TYR A 322 -8.50 4.27 -14.04
C TYR A 322 -7.51 3.29 -14.67
N ALA A 323 -6.41 3.78 -15.25
CA ALA A 323 -5.38 2.96 -15.88
C ALA A 323 -4.74 1.98 -14.89
N HIS A 324 -4.47 2.40 -13.66
CA HIS A 324 -3.93 1.55 -12.59
C HIS A 324 -4.89 0.43 -12.18
N ARG A 325 -6.21 0.70 -12.17
CA ARG A 325 -7.21 -0.32 -11.87
C ARG A 325 -7.31 -1.34 -12.99
N ILE A 326 -7.53 -0.90 -14.23
CA ILE A 326 -7.69 -1.82 -15.36
C ILE A 326 -6.41 -2.59 -15.68
N GLY A 327 -5.22 -2.02 -15.39
CA GLY A 327 -3.94 -2.70 -15.51
C GLY A 327 -3.73 -3.87 -14.53
N ARG A 328 -4.78 -4.30 -13.79
CA ARG A 328 -4.78 -5.57 -13.04
C ARG A 328 -5.14 -6.75 -13.95
N THR A 329 -5.68 -6.50 -15.13
CA THR A 329 -5.96 -7.52 -16.15
C THR A 329 -5.01 -7.37 -17.36
N ALA A 330 -5.12 -8.27 -18.33
CA ALA A 330 -4.31 -8.29 -19.56
C ALA A 330 -2.79 -8.33 -19.33
N ARG A 331 -2.34 -9.09 -18.34
CA ARG A 331 -0.91 -9.28 -18.08
C ARG A 331 -0.34 -10.44 -18.90
N MET A 332 0.95 -10.40 -19.19
CA MET A 332 1.70 -11.45 -19.90
C MET A 332 1.06 -11.86 -21.25
N GLY A 333 0.52 -10.90 -22.01
CA GLY A 333 -0.05 -11.15 -23.35
C GLY A 333 -1.45 -11.80 -23.36
N LYS A 334 -2.10 -11.94 -22.20
CA LYS A 334 -3.48 -12.43 -22.09
C LYS A 334 -4.47 -11.31 -22.38
N ALA A 335 -5.64 -11.64 -22.98
CA ALA A 335 -6.74 -10.69 -23.15
C ALA A 335 -7.39 -10.41 -21.79
N GLY A 336 -7.80 -9.16 -21.58
CA GLY A 336 -8.47 -8.71 -20.37
C GLY A 336 -9.73 -7.89 -20.68
N GLU A 337 -10.65 -7.84 -19.74
CA GLU A 337 -11.87 -7.04 -19.83
C GLU A 337 -11.98 -6.06 -18.66
N ALA A 338 -12.43 -4.85 -18.95
CA ALA A 338 -12.70 -3.82 -17.95
C ALA A 338 -14.09 -3.22 -18.16
N ILE A 339 -14.89 -3.18 -17.08
CA ILE A 339 -16.22 -2.61 -17.09
C ILE A 339 -16.30 -1.49 -16.07
N THR A 340 -16.83 -0.35 -16.48
CA THR A 340 -17.01 0.81 -15.61
C THR A 340 -18.50 1.20 -15.52
N PHE A 341 -19.04 1.20 -14.33
CA PHE A 341 -20.40 1.71 -14.10
C PHE A 341 -20.40 3.23 -14.06
N VAL A 342 -21.30 3.80 -14.82
CA VAL A 342 -21.55 5.25 -14.97
C VAL A 342 -23.00 5.51 -14.60
N THR A 343 -23.26 6.52 -13.76
CA THR A 343 -24.58 6.76 -13.17
C THR A 343 -25.23 8.06 -13.60
N ASN A 344 -24.48 8.95 -14.23
CA ASN A 344 -24.97 10.25 -14.67
C ASN A 344 -24.16 10.76 -15.87
N VAL A 345 -24.62 11.85 -16.47
CA VAL A 345 -23.99 12.45 -17.67
C VAL A 345 -22.59 12.99 -17.39
N GLU A 346 -22.32 13.46 -16.18
CA GLU A 346 -21.01 13.96 -15.78
C GLU A 346 -19.99 12.81 -15.74
N GLU A 347 -20.33 11.69 -15.08
CA GLU A 347 -19.49 10.49 -15.07
C GLU A 347 -19.28 9.94 -16.51
N MET A 348 -20.29 10.05 -17.39
CA MET A 348 -20.15 9.67 -18.78
C MET A 348 -19.12 10.55 -19.52
N ARG A 349 -19.15 11.85 -19.31
CA ARG A 349 -18.14 12.76 -19.88
C ARG A 349 -16.74 12.46 -19.35
N ASN A 350 -16.62 12.20 -18.06
CA ASN A 350 -15.34 11.86 -17.43
C ASN A 350 -14.74 10.58 -18.00
N ILE A 351 -15.54 9.51 -18.17
CA ILE A 351 -15.01 8.24 -18.74
C ILE A 351 -14.58 8.41 -20.21
N GLN A 352 -15.29 9.25 -20.98
CA GLN A 352 -14.89 9.58 -22.35
C GLN A 352 -13.59 10.39 -22.39
N GLN A 353 -13.43 11.34 -21.45
CA GLN A 353 -12.20 12.09 -21.31
C GLN A 353 -11.02 11.18 -20.90
N PHE A 354 -11.25 10.17 -20.07
CA PHE A 354 -10.21 9.16 -19.74
C PHE A 354 -9.77 8.43 -21.00
N GLY A 355 -10.71 8.02 -21.86
CA GLY A 355 -10.38 7.42 -23.15
C GLY A 355 -9.47 8.31 -24.02
N THR A 356 -9.79 9.60 -24.08
CA THR A 356 -8.97 10.58 -24.81
C THR A 356 -7.59 10.75 -24.19
N THR A 357 -7.52 10.90 -22.86
CA THR A 357 -6.24 11.09 -22.13
C THR A 357 -5.32 9.86 -22.27
N LEU A 358 -5.89 8.67 -22.26
CA LEU A 358 -5.16 7.39 -22.33
C LEU A 358 -5.00 6.86 -23.76
N ASN A 359 -5.48 7.62 -24.76
CA ASN A 359 -5.48 7.24 -26.16
C ASN A 359 -6.09 5.86 -26.41
N CYS A 360 -7.23 5.57 -25.77
CA CYS A 360 -7.94 4.31 -25.89
C CYS A 360 -9.44 4.50 -26.12
N GLN A 361 -10.08 3.48 -26.67
CA GLN A 361 -11.52 3.50 -26.91
C GLN A 361 -12.27 2.77 -25.80
N ILE A 362 -13.13 3.47 -25.07
CA ILE A 362 -14.03 2.92 -24.06
C ILE A 362 -15.44 2.92 -24.64
N LYS A 363 -16.01 1.74 -24.90
CA LYS A 363 -17.29 1.57 -25.59
C LYS A 363 -18.44 1.43 -24.61
N GLU A 364 -19.60 1.96 -24.96
CA GLU A 364 -20.82 1.67 -24.20
C GLU A 364 -21.23 0.20 -24.40
N MET A 365 -21.49 -0.50 -23.29
CA MET A 365 -22.04 -1.85 -23.29
C MET A 365 -23.51 -1.79 -22.85
N LYS A 366 -24.37 -2.26 -23.71
CA LYS A 366 -25.80 -2.45 -23.40
C LYS A 366 -26.01 -3.85 -22.82
N ILE A 367 -26.78 -3.93 -21.76
CA ILE A 367 -27.09 -5.22 -21.12
C ILE A 367 -28.36 -5.77 -21.78
N GLU A 368 -28.20 -6.84 -22.52
CA GLU A 368 -29.29 -7.55 -23.15
C GLU A 368 -29.88 -8.62 -22.23
N GLY A 369 -31.19 -8.88 -22.33
CA GLY A 369 -31.85 -9.97 -21.62
C GLY A 369 -32.11 -9.74 -20.13
N LEU A 370 -31.73 -8.60 -19.56
CA LEU A 370 -32.00 -8.26 -18.15
C LEU A 370 -33.25 -7.37 -18.06
N LYS A 371 -34.32 -7.92 -17.52
CA LYS A 371 -35.51 -7.12 -17.13
C LYS A 371 -35.21 -6.45 -15.79
N LEU A 372 -34.94 -5.17 -15.81
CA LEU A 372 -34.79 -4.36 -14.60
C LEU A 372 -36.18 -3.92 -14.12
N PRO A 373 -36.47 -3.91 -12.82
CA PRO A 373 -37.73 -3.39 -12.30
C PRO A 373 -37.86 -1.91 -12.64
N GLU A 374 -39.08 -1.49 -13.05
CA GLU A 374 -39.36 -0.09 -13.23
C GLU A 374 -39.18 0.66 -11.90
N LEU A 375 -38.38 1.71 -11.93
CA LEU A 375 -38.13 2.54 -10.76
C LEU A 375 -39.27 3.52 -10.64
N LYS A 376 -40.09 3.42 -9.59
CA LYS A 376 -41.07 4.42 -9.26
C LYS A 376 -40.37 5.71 -8.83
N ASP A 377 -40.65 6.81 -9.50
CA ASP A 377 -40.01 8.13 -9.30
C ASP A 377 -40.18 8.71 -7.87
N ASP A 378 -41.06 8.16 -7.06
CA ASP A 378 -41.40 8.69 -5.74
C ASP A 378 -40.35 8.44 -4.65
N GLU A 379 -39.43 7.51 -4.85
CA GLU A 379 -38.37 7.21 -3.83
C GLU A 379 -37.13 8.11 -3.94
N TYR A 380 -37.00 8.93 -4.97
CA TYR A 380 -35.79 9.75 -5.21
C TYR A 380 -35.81 11.12 -4.51
N ARG A 381 -36.88 11.49 -3.83
CA ARG A 381 -37.00 12.80 -3.14
C ARG A 381 -36.19 12.92 -1.83
N GLY A 382 -35.46 11.88 -1.41
CA GLY A 382 -34.79 11.82 -0.09
C GLY A 382 -33.30 12.17 -0.04
N PHE A 383 -32.58 12.23 -1.16
CA PHE A 383 -31.11 12.47 -1.13
C PHE A 383 -30.66 13.48 -2.19
N GLY A 384 -30.86 14.78 -1.94
CA GLY A 384 -30.23 15.80 -2.77
C GLY A 384 -31.01 17.06 -3.05
N LYS A 385 -31.57 17.72 -2.04
CA LYS A 385 -31.79 19.16 -2.08
C LYS A 385 -31.41 19.75 -0.73
N ARG A 386 -30.26 20.42 -0.68
CA ARG A 386 -30.05 21.50 0.28
C ARG A 386 -31.03 22.60 -0.10
N PRO A 387 -31.82 23.17 0.81
CA PRO A 387 -32.64 24.33 0.47
C PRO A 387 -31.70 25.53 0.30
N ASP A 388 -31.61 26.01 -0.92
CA ASP A 388 -31.12 27.35 -1.21
C ASP A 388 -32.10 28.36 -0.65
N HIS A 389 -31.83 28.91 0.52
CA HIS A 389 -32.43 30.14 0.98
C HIS A 389 -31.48 31.30 0.63
N MET A 390 -31.68 31.84 -0.55
CA MET A 390 -31.43 33.25 -0.87
C MET A 390 -32.41 33.68 -1.96
N GLY A 391 -33.48 34.37 -1.57
CA GLY A 391 -34.41 35.04 -2.43
C GLY A 391 -34.99 36.24 -1.70
N ARG A 392 -34.53 37.43 -2.08
CA ARG A 392 -35.05 38.75 -1.72
C ARG A 392 -36.54 38.84 -2.04
N GLY A 393 -37.31 39.48 -1.16
CA GLY A 393 -38.66 39.96 -1.44
C GLY A 393 -39.22 40.58 -0.19
N GLY A 394 -39.13 41.90 -0.08
CA GLY A 394 -39.79 42.66 0.97
C GLY A 394 -41.31 42.72 0.73
N GLU A 395 -42.05 42.70 1.80
CA GLU A 395 -43.30 43.46 1.92
C GLU A 395 -43.68 43.57 3.39
N SER A 396 -43.90 44.80 3.76
CA SER A 396 -44.35 45.31 5.04
C SER A 396 -45.76 44.86 5.36
N TYR A 397 -46.07 44.44 6.58
CA TYR A 397 -47.37 44.63 7.21
C TYR A 397 -47.20 44.96 8.70
N HIS A 398 -47.80 46.09 9.07
CA HIS A 398 -48.00 46.61 10.43
C HIS A 398 -49.00 45.76 11.22
N GLY A 399 -48.80 45.70 12.54
CA GLY A 399 -49.91 45.53 13.47
C GLY A 399 -49.61 44.80 14.77
N GLY A 400 -49.43 45.58 15.83
CA GLY A 400 -50.11 45.35 17.11
C GLY A 400 -49.49 44.44 18.16
N GLY A 401 -48.69 45.01 19.03
CA GLY A 401 -48.95 45.17 20.47
C GLY A 401 -48.92 43.93 21.38
N ARG A 402 -47.97 43.84 22.22
CA ARG A 402 -47.87 44.07 23.68
C ARG A 402 -46.71 43.23 24.32
N PRO A 403 -46.14 43.79 25.40
CA PRO A 403 -44.85 43.28 25.93
C PRO A 403 -45.06 42.27 27.07
N PHE A 404 -44.15 41.34 27.21
CA PHE A 404 -44.01 40.61 28.47
C PHE A 404 -42.57 40.63 28.96
N ARG A 405 -42.48 40.99 30.19
CA ARG A 405 -41.49 41.22 31.20
C ARG A 405 -40.20 40.38 31.14
N SER A 406 -39.15 41.13 31.34
CA SER A 406 -37.81 40.77 31.88
C SER A 406 -37.86 39.90 33.14
N GLY A 407 -37.05 38.90 33.20
CA GLY A 407 -36.67 38.20 34.40
C GLY A 407 -35.20 37.81 34.26
N GLY A 408 -34.33 38.71 34.81
CA GLY A 408 -32.92 38.43 34.91
C GLY A 408 -32.63 37.46 36.05
N PHE A 409 -31.61 36.63 35.85
CA PHE A 409 -30.91 36.04 36.99
C PHE A 409 -29.40 36.10 36.78
N HIS A 410 -28.83 36.60 37.82
CA HIS A 410 -27.50 37.03 38.14
C HIS A 410 -26.41 35.98 37.87
N ARG A 411 -25.28 36.49 37.35
CA ARG A 411 -23.91 35.98 37.62
C ARG A 411 -23.51 36.38 39.06
N PRO A 412 -22.65 35.67 39.74
CA PRO A 412 -21.71 36.30 40.63
C PRO A 412 -20.28 36.18 40.09
N ARG A 413 -19.65 37.36 40.20
CA ARG A 413 -18.23 37.61 39.99
C ARG A 413 -17.39 37.12 41.15
N SER A 414 -16.18 36.76 40.80
CA SER A 414 -14.95 36.69 41.60
C SER A 414 -14.78 37.71 42.71
N ARG A 415 -14.13 37.30 43.77
CA ARG A 415 -13.22 38.20 44.54
C ARG A 415 -12.05 37.42 45.13
N ASP A 416 -10.88 37.99 44.85
CA ASP A 416 -9.58 37.81 45.46
C ASP A 416 -9.57 38.12 46.97
N SER A 417 -8.61 37.51 47.64
CA SER A 417 -7.74 37.99 48.71
C SER A 417 -7.25 36.75 49.49
N GLY A 418 -5.99 36.40 49.63
CA GLY A 418 -4.92 37.24 50.15
C GLY A 418 -4.56 36.76 51.55
N GLY A 419 -3.29 36.38 51.77
CA GLY A 419 -2.67 36.34 53.11
C GLY A 419 -2.34 34.93 53.61
N SER A 420 -1.13 34.47 53.51
CA SER A 420 0.03 34.64 54.41
C SER A 420 0.01 33.79 55.70
N ASP A 421 1.17 33.20 55.86
CA ASP A 421 1.90 32.86 57.09
C ASP A 421 1.77 31.47 57.74
N SER A 422 2.84 30.75 57.60
CA SER A 422 3.95 30.49 58.55
C SER A 422 3.80 29.30 59.53
N ARG A 423 4.97 28.65 59.65
CA ARG A 423 5.50 27.86 60.77
C ARG A 423 4.85 26.48 60.98
N GLY A 424 5.58 25.41 61.16
CA GLY A 424 6.92 25.16 61.64
C GLY A 424 6.89 23.81 62.36
N GLY A 425 8.02 23.14 62.46
CA GLY A 425 8.24 22.04 63.38
C GLY A 425 8.33 20.66 62.72
N SER A 426 9.44 20.10 62.44
CA SER A 426 10.59 19.58 63.18
C SER A 426 10.25 18.30 64.00
N HIS A 427 11.16 17.42 63.87
CA HIS A 427 11.58 16.23 64.65
C HIS A 427 11.30 14.94 63.92
N GLY A 428 12.30 14.18 63.65
CA GLY A 428 13.37 13.52 64.38
C GLY A 428 13.18 12.06 64.01
N GLY A 429 14.07 11.32 63.50
CA GLY A 429 15.37 10.92 63.96
C GLY A 429 15.29 9.46 64.35
N HIS A 430 16.18 8.68 63.81
CA HIS A 430 16.89 7.50 64.34
C HIS A 430 17.01 6.42 63.27
N HIS A 431 18.19 6.24 62.75
CA HIS A 431 19.30 5.39 63.25
C HIS A 431 18.91 3.92 63.39
N GLY A 432 19.63 3.11 62.69
CA GLY A 432 19.73 1.64 62.92
C GLY A 432 20.62 0.96 61.86
N GLN A 433 21.94 1.10 62.08
CA GLN A 433 22.99 0.23 61.53
C GLN A 433 22.90 -1.15 62.18
N ARG A 434 23.33 -2.18 61.43
CA ARG A 434 24.26 -3.29 61.79
C ARG A 434 24.22 -4.33 60.70
N GLU A 435 25.34 -4.51 59.97
CA GLU A 435 26.44 -5.47 60.20
C GLU A 435 25.89 -6.90 60.28
N GLY A 436 26.26 -7.82 59.40
CA GLY A 436 27.54 -8.43 59.26
C GLY A 436 27.27 -9.91 59.17
N GLY A 437 28.07 -10.67 58.43
CA GLY A 437 28.11 -12.13 58.58
C GLY A 437 28.46 -12.88 57.29
N THR A 438 29.67 -12.93 57.01
CA THR A 438 30.53 -13.88 56.34
C THR A 438 30.29 -15.35 56.66
N HIS A 439 30.50 -16.22 55.71
CA HIS A 439 31.28 -17.51 55.72
C HIS A 439 30.77 -18.36 54.56
N SER A 440 31.56 -18.68 53.57
CA SER A 440 32.76 -19.50 53.36
C SER A 440 32.42 -20.94 53.01
N SER A 441 33.08 -21.34 51.95
CA SER A 441 33.65 -22.69 51.63
C SER A 441 32.66 -23.75 51.13
N GLY A 442 32.91 -24.36 50.02
CA GLY A 442 33.91 -25.28 49.66
C GLY A 442 33.33 -26.35 48.76
N GLY A 443 34.08 -26.74 47.78
CA GLY A 443 34.21 -28.15 47.42
C GLY A 443 33.86 -28.53 45.96
N HIS A 444 34.81 -28.46 45.06
CA HIS A 444 34.96 -29.44 43.96
C HIS A 444 35.31 -30.85 44.54
N PRO A 445 35.08 -31.97 43.79
CA PRO A 445 35.90 -32.25 42.61
C PRO A 445 35.26 -33.17 41.52
N HIS A 446 35.87 -33.08 40.35
CA HIS A 446 36.15 -34.13 39.34
C HIS A 446 35.42 -35.46 39.33
N HIS A 447 34.88 -35.90 38.14
CA HIS A 447 35.41 -37.12 37.50
C HIS A 447 35.18 -37.16 36.00
N GLN A 448 36.21 -37.66 35.36
CA GLN A 448 36.50 -37.90 33.93
C GLN A 448 35.83 -39.16 33.39
N ARG A 449 35.89 -39.24 32.02
CA ARG A 449 35.98 -40.42 31.12
C ARG A 449 34.65 -41.05 30.72
N GLY A 450 34.35 -41.33 29.49
CA GLY A 450 35.01 -41.92 28.39
C GLY A 450 34.12 -42.03 27.18
N GLY A 451 34.59 -41.80 25.99
CA GLY A 451 34.05 -42.40 24.77
C GLY A 451 34.62 -43.82 24.59
N PRO A 452 34.48 -44.46 23.43
CA PRO A 452 34.07 -44.06 22.12
C PRO A 452 33.23 -45.11 21.32
N ARG A 453 32.94 -44.80 20.01
CA ARG A 453 32.68 -45.71 18.87
C ARG A 453 31.27 -46.35 18.71
N ARG A 454 30.56 -46.07 17.68
CA ARG A 454 30.61 -46.56 16.27
C ARG A 454 29.92 -45.55 15.34
#